data_93f32744d93f3248e3037c1a7ad81735
#
_entry.id   93f32744d93f3248e3037c1a7ad81735
#
_cell.length_a   1.000
_cell.length_b   1.000
_cell.length_c   1.000
_cell.angle_alpha   90.00
_cell.angle_beta   90.00
_cell.angle_gamma   90.00
#
_symmetry.space_group_name_H-M   'P 1'
#
loop_
_entity.id
_entity.type
_entity.pdbx_description
1 polymer ?
#
loop_
_entity_poly.entity_id
_entity_poly.type
_entity_poly.pdbx_seq_one_letter_code
_entity_poly.pdbx_strand_id
1 'polypeptide(L)'
;MKVKLLAKGKADSALKKLLKENHALNTFHALLGCDSLFEFEGEIFEKPINQEQLISRWLRMSGKSGLLHTGHCLVSLDDLKSDIKSISLNKCCEGVVSTKIEFMSLSNIEIAKYASIPEPYNCAGGFAIEGNGGLLIKKIDGCFSNVIGLSLPWLKNNLEKFGLSHLLLDK
;
A
#
# COMPACT_ATOMS: atom_id res chain seq x y z
N MET A 1 13.02 -6.28 3.24
CA MET A 1 11.90 -5.73 4.01
C MET A 1 10.63 -6.51 3.64
N LYS A 2 9.86 -7.00 4.63
CA LYS A 2 8.68 -7.89 4.45
C LYS A 2 7.66 -7.33 3.45
N VAL A 3 7.36 -6.03 3.52
CA VAL A 3 6.37 -5.36 2.66
C VAL A 3 6.68 -5.45 1.16
N LYS A 4 7.94 -5.43 0.78
CA LYS A 4 8.37 -5.59 -0.62
C LYS A 4 8.07 -7.00 -1.16
N LEU A 5 8.30 -8.03 -0.35
CA LEU A 5 7.99 -9.41 -0.71
C LEU A 5 6.48 -9.63 -0.85
N LEU A 6 5.68 -9.02 0.03
CA LEU A 6 4.23 -9.08 -0.05
C LEU A 6 3.70 -8.42 -1.32
N ALA A 7 4.21 -7.25 -1.67
CA ALA A 7 3.85 -6.56 -2.93
C ALA A 7 4.18 -7.40 -4.17
N LYS A 8 5.38 -8.02 -4.18
CA LYS A 8 5.79 -8.94 -5.25
C LYS A 8 4.88 -10.16 -5.34
N GLY A 9 4.56 -10.78 -4.19
CA GLY A 9 3.64 -11.92 -4.13
C GLY A 9 2.24 -11.59 -4.65
N LYS A 10 1.72 -10.38 -4.37
CA LYS A 10 0.45 -9.90 -4.93
C LYS A 10 0.53 -9.73 -6.45
N ALA A 11 1.60 -9.14 -6.96
CA ALA A 11 1.81 -9.00 -8.41
C ALA A 11 1.89 -10.37 -9.10
N ASP A 12 2.65 -11.32 -8.54
CA ASP A 12 2.76 -12.69 -9.07
C ASP A 12 1.42 -13.41 -9.09
N SER A 13 0.66 -13.32 -8.00
CA SER A 13 -0.67 -13.93 -7.91
C SER A 13 -1.66 -13.35 -8.92
N ALA A 14 -1.65 -12.04 -9.12
CA ALA A 14 -2.48 -11.37 -10.11
C ALA A 14 -2.08 -11.77 -11.54
N LEU A 15 -0.78 -11.84 -11.84
CA LEU A 15 -0.29 -12.29 -13.15
C LEU A 15 -0.72 -13.73 -13.44
N LYS A 16 -0.55 -14.65 -12.48
CA LYS A 16 -0.99 -16.04 -12.63
C LYS A 16 -2.49 -16.16 -12.86
N LYS A 17 -3.29 -15.32 -12.20
CA LYS A 17 -4.74 -15.26 -12.42
C LYS A 17 -5.09 -14.80 -13.81
N LEU A 18 -4.49 -13.72 -14.31
CA LEU A 18 -4.70 -13.20 -15.66
C LEU A 18 -4.38 -14.27 -16.73
N LEU A 19 -3.27 -15.00 -16.55
CA LEU A 19 -2.87 -16.07 -17.47
C LEU A 19 -3.84 -17.25 -17.47
N LYS A 20 -4.33 -17.64 -16.28
CA LYS A 20 -5.26 -18.77 -16.13
C LYS A 20 -6.64 -18.48 -16.71
N GLU A 21 -7.11 -17.25 -16.57
CA GLU A 21 -8.45 -16.83 -17.02
C GLU A 21 -8.49 -16.47 -18.51
N ASN A 22 -7.41 -16.72 -19.28
CA ASN A 22 -7.29 -16.37 -20.69
C ASN A 22 -7.66 -14.91 -21.02
N HIS A 23 -7.50 -14.02 -20.04
CA HIS A 23 -7.64 -12.60 -20.31
C HIS A 23 -6.63 -12.18 -21.37
N ALA A 24 -7.10 -11.40 -22.35
CA ALA A 24 -6.25 -10.86 -23.39
C ALA A 24 -5.17 -9.96 -22.74
N LEU A 25 -3.96 -10.50 -22.48
CA LEU A 25 -2.83 -9.74 -21.95
C LEU A 25 -2.54 -8.48 -22.76
N ASN A 26 -2.95 -8.50 -24.05
CA ASN A 26 -2.81 -7.37 -24.98
C ASN A 26 -3.64 -6.13 -24.56
N THR A 27 -4.60 -6.26 -23.67
CA THR A 27 -5.40 -5.12 -23.17
C THR A 27 -4.76 -4.39 -21.99
N PHE A 28 -3.72 -4.98 -21.39
CA PHE A 28 -3.01 -4.40 -20.25
C PHE A 28 -1.57 -4.06 -20.63
N HIS A 29 -1.07 -2.93 -20.16
CA HIS A 29 0.32 -2.49 -20.37
C HIS A 29 1.23 -2.80 -19.20
N ALA A 30 0.68 -2.77 -18.00
CA ALA A 30 1.43 -3.04 -16.77
C ALA A 30 0.55 -3.68 -15.69
N LEU A 31 1.19 -4.32 -14.72
CA LEU A 31 0.59 -4.87 -13.53
C LEU A 31 1.32 -4.33 -12.30
N LEU A 32 0.55 -3.86 -11.32
CA LEU A 32 1.09 -3.30 -10.09
C LEU A 32 0.59 -4.10 -8.89
N GLY A 33 1.53 -4.57 -8.07
CA GLY A 33 1.27 -5.12 -6.73
C GLY A 33 1.71 -4.15 -5.65
N CYS A 34 0.84 -3.87 -4.68
CA CYS A 34 1.15 -3.05 -3.52
C CYS A 34 0.74 -3.76 -2.22
N ASP A 35 1.50 -3.52 -1.16
CA ASP A 35 1.15 -3.93 0.19
C ASP A 35 1.71 -2.95 1.22
N SER A 36 0.98 -2.70 2.31
CA SER A 36 1.37 -1.72 3.32
C SER A 36 1.49 -2.34 4.70
N LEU A 37 2.48 -1.88 5.45
CA LEU A 37 2.68 -2.21 6.86
C LEU A 37 2.90 -0.92 7.65
N PHE A 38 2.37 -0.86 8.86
CA PHE A 38 2.58 0.26 9.77
C PHE A 38 3.53 -0.17 10.89
N GLU A 39 4.62 0.60 11.08
CA GLU A 39 5.61 0.41 12.12
C GLU A 39 5.43 1.48 13.21
N PHE A 40 5.32 1.03 14.44
CA PHE A 40 5.22 1.88 15.62
C PHE A 40 6.12 1.36 16.74
N GLU A 41 7.04 2.20 17.20
CA GLU A 41 8.01 1.86 18.27
C GLU A 41 8.79 0.54 17.99
N GLY A 42 9.12 0.28 16.71
CA GLY A 42 9.83 -0.94 16.29
C GLY A 42 8.95 -2.18 16.10
N GLU A 43 7.65 -2.09 16.38
CA GLU A 43 6.68 -3.15 16.16
C GLU A 43 5.89 -2.94 14.86
N ILE A 44 5.56 -4.03 14.17
CA ILE A 44 4.66 -3.98 13.01
C ILE A 44 3.21 -4.17 13.47
N PHE A 45 2.40 -3.14 13.23
CA PHE A 45 0.97 -3.19 13.46
C PHE A 45 0.27 -3.57 12.17
N GLU A 46 -0.06 -4.85 12.05
CA GLU A 46 -0.93 -5.37 10.98
C GLU A 46 -2.38 -4.92 11.21
N LYS A 47 -3.32 -5.38 10.40
CA LYS A 47 -4.76 -5.12 10.63
C LYS A 47 -5.16 -5.60 12.01
N PRO A 48 -5.93 -4.80 12.79
CA PRO A 48 -6.39 -5.22 14.11
C PRO A 48 -7.37 -6.39 13.97
N ILE A 49 -7.27 -7.34 14.89
CA ILE A 49 -8.12 -8.54 14.88
C ILE A 49 -9.44 -8.35 15.65
N ASN A 50 -9.47 -7.38 16.58
CA ASN A 50 -10.63 -7.06 17.41
C ASN A 50 -10.53 -5.64 17.99
N GLN A 51 -11.60 -5.21 18.63
CA GLN A 51 -11.73 -3.88 19.21
C GLN A 51 -10.74 -3.62 20.36
N GLU A 52 -10.50 -4.60 21.20
CA GLU A 52 -9.57 -4.48 22.34
C GLU A 52 -8.15 -4.19 21.86
N GLN A 53 -7.69 -4.93 20.86
CA GLN A 53 -6.38 -4.72 20.25
C GLN A 53 -6.28 -3.35 19.59
N LEU A 54 -7.33 -2.92 18.89
CA LEU A 54 -7.36 -1.61 18.25
C LEU A 54 -7.28 -0.48 19.28
N ILE A 55 -8.08 -0.54 20.35
CA ILE A 55 -8.05 0.44 21.44
C ILE A 55 -6.67 0.47 22.09
N SER A 56 -6.10 -0.69 22.42
CA SER A 56 -4.76 -0.79 23.02
C SER A 56 -3.70 -0.13 22.14
N ARG A 57 -3.75 -0.34 20.82
CA ARG A 57 -2.83 0.30 19.87
C ARG A 57 -3.01 1.81 19.82
N TRP A 58 -4.25 2.30 19.75
CA TRP A 58 -4.54 3.74 19.70
C TRP A 58 -4.16 4.47 20.97
N LEU A 59 -4.30 3.85 22.15
CA LEU A 59 -3.80 4.40 23.41
C LEU A 59 -2.28 4.62 23.38
N ARG A 60 -1.54 3.75 22.70
CA ARG A 60 -0.08 3.89 22.51
C ARG A 60 0.27 4.95 21.46
N MET A 61 -0.47 5.01 20.34
CA MET A 61 -0.20 5.87 19.18
C MET A 61 -0.62 7.32 19.40
N SER A 62 -1.62 7.58 20.24
CA SER A 62 -2.18 8.92 20.50
C SER A 62 -1.10 9.93 20.84
N GLY A 63 -1.04 11.04 20.09
CA GLY A 63 -0.04 12.10 20.23
C GLY A 63 1.38 11.74 19.77
N LYS A 64 1.59 10.56 19.21
CA LYS A 64 2.90 10.09 18.75
C LYS A 64 2.97 9.91 17.23
N SER A 65 4.10 9.43 16.74
CA SER A 65 4.33 9.19 15.32
C SER A 65 4.71 7.75 15.04
N GLY A 66 4.31 7.23 13.89
CA GLY A 66 4.76 5.97 13.32
C GLY A 66 5.15 6.09 11.85
N LEU A 67 5.59 4.99 11.25
CA LEU A 67 6.00 4.89 9.86
C LEU A 67 5.08 3.95 9.09
N LEU A 68 4.47 4.43 8.02
CA LEU A 68 3.78 3.58 7.06
C LEU A 68 4.73 3.26 5.90
N HIS A 69 4.94 1.98 5.68
CA HIS A 69 5.78 1.47 4.60
C HIS A 69 4.88 0.79 3.57
N THR A 70 4.92 1.24 2.33
CA THR A 70 4.26 0.56 1.22
C THR A 70 5.29 -0.02 0.27
N GLY A 71 5.22 -1.32 0.06
CA GLY A 71 5.97 -2.03 -0.96
C GLY A 71 5.25 -1.93 -2.29
N HIS A 72 6.02 -1.83 -3.36
CA HIS A 72 5.54 -1.73 -4.73
C HIS A 72 6.28 -2.75 -5.59
N CYS A 73 5.56 -3.39 -6.50
CA CYS A 73 6.12 -4.24 -7.55
C CYS A 73 5.38 -3.93 -8.86
N LEU A 74 6.05 -3.24 -9.79
CA LEU A 74 5.53 -2.90 -11.11
C LEU A 74 6.14 -3.84 -12.13
N VAL A 75 5.31 -4.49 -12.95
CA VAL A 75 5.68 -5.42 -14.02
C VAL A 75 5.19 -4.85 -15.34
N SER A 76 6.08 -4.72 -16.34
CA SER A 76 5.68 -4.41 -17.70
C SER A 76 5.09 -5.66 -18.35
N LEU A 77 3.89 -5.56 -18.89
CA LEU A 77 3.24 -6.64 -19.64
C LEU A 77 3.57 -6.56 -21.12
N ASP A 78 3.95 -5.40 -21.65
CA ASP A 78 4.35 -5.24 -23.05
C ASP A 78 5.62 -6.04 -23.36
N ASP A 79 6.56 -6.10 -22.42
CA ASP A 79 7.76 -6.96 -22.55
C ASP A 79 7.44 -8.46 -22.52
N LEU A 80 6.32 -8.86 -21.93
CA LEU A 80 5.92 -10.26 -21.78
C LEU A 80 5.12 -10.79 -22.99
N LYS A 81 4.58 -9.89 -23.82
CA LYS A 81 3.79 -10.26 -25.03
C LYS A 81 4.64 -10.99 -26.07
N SER A 82 5.96 -10.77 -26.09
CA SER A 82 6.90 -11.38 -27.04
C SER A 82 7.31 -12.81 -26.70
N ASP A 83 7.18 -13.24 -25.42
CA ASP A 83 7.59 -14.58 -24.98
C ASP A 83 6.73 -15.11 -23.83
N ILE A 84 5.53 -15.58 -24.15
CA ILE A 84 4.55 -16.09 -23.18
C ILE A 84 5.04 -17.33 -22.42
N LYS A 85 6.04 -18.07 -22.93
CA LYS A 85 6.53 -19.30 -22.32
C LYS A 85 7.55 -19.05 -21.19
N SER A 86 8.16 -17.88 -21.15
CA SER A 86 9.15 -17.50 -20.13
C SER A 86 8.64 -16.48 -19.12
N ILE A 87 7.33 -16.45 -18.86
CA ILE A 87 6.72 -15.48 -17.96
C ILE A 87 7.26 -15.66 -16.54
N SER A 88 8.24 -14.85 -16.20
CA SER A 88 8.72 -14.69 -14.84
C SER A 88 8.76 -13.20 -14.49
N LEU A 89 8.57 -12.87 -13.22
CA LEU A 89 8.72 -11.49 -12.72
C LEU A 89 10.17 -10.98 -12.79
N ASN A 90 10.99 -11.50 -13.71
CA ASN A 90 12.42 -11.15 -13.83
C ASN A 90 12.63 -9.71 -14.29
N LYS A 91 11.64 -9.12 -14.97
CA LYS A 91 11.62 -7.69 -15.34
C LYS A 91 10.56 -6.94 -14.55
N CYS A 92 10.81 -6.69 -13.29
CA CYS A 92 9.95 -5.85 -12.46
C CYS A 92 10.75 -4.75 -11.79
N CYS A 93 10.13 -3.60 -11.58
CA CYS A 93 10.61 -2.57 -10.67
C CYS A 93 10.01 -2.81 -9.29
N GLU A 94 10.85 -2.95 -8.29
CA GLU A 94 10.43 -3.11 -6.91
C GLU A 94 10.93 -1.93 -6.06
N GLY A 95 10.11 -1.49 -5.12
CA GLY A 95 10.49 -0.41 -4.21
C GLY A 95 9.69 -0.41 -2.93
N VAL A 96 10.17 0.37 -1.97
CA VAL A 96 9.45 0.67 -0.73
C VAL A 96 9.45 2.17 -0.55
N VAL A 97 8.29 2.74 -0.27
CA VAL A 97 8.13 4.13 0.12
C VAL A 97 7.68 4.17 1.57
N SER A 98 8.34 4.99 2.38
CA SER A 98 8.03 5.16 3.80
C SER A 98 7.54 6.58 4.04
N THR A 99 6.48 6.71 4.82
CA THR A 99 5.87 8.00 5.17
C THR A 99 5.64 8.04 6.68
N LYS A 100 6.13 9.10 7.33
CA LYS A 100 5.91 9.32 8.76
C LYS A 100 4.53 9.95 8.97
N ILE A 101 3.79 9.42 9.94
CA ILE A 101 2.46 9.88 10.32
C ILE A 101 2.50 10.28 11.77
N GLU A 102 2.10 11.53 12.06
CA GLU A 102 1.93 12.04 13.42
C GLU A 102 0.43 12.09 13.73
N PHE A 103 0.04 11.49 14.83
CA PHE A 103 -1.35 11.43 15.27
C PHE A 103 -1.70 12.57 16.22
N MET A 104 -2.98 12.94 16.23
CA MET A 104 -3.56 13.82 17.25
C MET A 104 -3.50 13.17 18.64
N SER A 105 -3.46 13.99 19.68
CA SER A 105 -3.71 13.50 21.04
C SER A 105 -5.21 13.27 21.21
N LEU A 106 -5.61 12.02 21.46
CA LEU A 106 -6.99 11.59 21.53
C LEU A 106 -7.39 11.21 22.95
N SER A 107 -8.62 11.54 23.32
CA SER A 107 -9.25 11.04 24.54
C SER A 107 -9.67 9.56 24.39
N ASN A 108 -9.85 8.87 25.50
CA ASN A 108 -10.35 7.49 25.51
C ASN A 108 -11.73 7.37 24.81
N ILE A 109 -12.55 8.42 24.90
CA ILE A 109 -13.87 8.46 24.27
C ILE A 109 -13.76 8.48 22.73
N GLU A 110 -12.84 9.30 22.18
CA GLU A 110 -12.59 9.38 20.74
C GLU A 110 -12.02 8.06 20.21
N ILE A 111 -11.06 7.46 20.94
CA ILE A 111 -10.50 6.16 20.61
C ILE A 111 -11.60 5.08 20.58
N ALA A 112 -12.46 5.03 21.61
CA ALA A 112 -13.56 4.07 21.68
C ALA A 112 -14.57 4.25 20.53
N LYS A 113 -14.90 5.50 20.20
CA LYS A 113 -15.79 5.82 19.06
C LYS A 113 -15.17 5.35 17.74
N TYR A 114 -13.90 5.66 17.49
CA TYR A 114 -13.24 5.22 16.26
C TYR A 114 -13.13 3.69 16.20
N ALA A 115 -12.87 3.03 17.32
CA ALA A 115 -12.82 1.58 17.40
C ALA A 115 -14.17 0.89 17.26
N SER A 116 -15.29 1.61 17.31
CA SER A 116 -16.64 1.04 17.14
C SER A 116 -17.10 0.95 15.68
N ILE A 117 -16.37 1.59 14.75
CA ILE A 117 -16.72 1.55 13.31
C ILE A 117 -15.89 0.49 12.57
N PRO A 118 -16.34 -0.03 11.41
CA PRO A 118 -15.65 -1.11 10.69
C PRO A 118 -14.38 -0.69 9.96
N GLU A 119 -14.20 0.60 9.70
CA GLU A 119 -13.13 1.16 8.88
C GLU A 119 -11.71 0.73 9.32
N PRO A 120 -11.28 0.92 10.59
CA PRO A 120 -9.91 0.67 11.00
C PRO A 120 -9.47 -0.80 10.91
N TYR A 121 -10.41 -1.74 10.91
CA TYR A 121 -10.10 -3.18 10.86
C TYR A 121 -9.58 -3.66 9.50
N ASN A 122 -9.75 -2.85 8.46
CA ASN A 122 -9.32 -3.17 7.11
C ASN A 122 -7.94 -2.58 6.76
N CYS A 123 -7.35 -1.79 7.65
CA CYS A 123 -6.15 -1.01 7.38
C CYS A 123 -4.98 -1.43 8.27
N ALA A 124 -3.76 -1.43 7.70
CA ALA A 124 -2.53 -1.58 8.47
C ALA A 124 -2.43 -0.44 9.50
N GLY A 125 -2.05 -0.77 10.74
CA GLY A 125 -2.00 0.17 11.85
C GLY A 125 -3.37 0.55 12.44
N GLY A 126 -4.48 0.14 11.80
CA GLY A 126 -5.83 0.42 12.31
C GLY A 126 -6.27 1.86 12.09
N PHE A 127 -5.94 2.46 10.93
CA PHE A 127 -6.43 3.78 10.50
C PHE A 127 -6.50 3.88 8.97
N ALA A 128 -7.43 4.69 8.47
CA ALA A 128 -7.57 5.03 7.06
C ALA A 128 -7.60 6.56 6.90
N ILE A 129 -6.66 7.10 6.11
CA ILE A 129 -6.57 8.55 5.92
C ILE A 129 -7.73 9.09 5.08
N GLU A 130 -8.24 8.27 4.17
CA GLU A 130 -9.37 8.58 3.30
C GLU A 130 -10.74 8.51 4.00
N GLY A 131 -10.76 8.05 5.24
CA GLY A 131 -11.97 7.92 6.06
C GLY A 131 -11.93 8.77 7.33
N ASN A 132 -12.63 8.29 8.37
CA ASN A 132 -12.67 8.96 9.68
C ASN A 132 -11.29 9.01 10.35
N GLY A 133 -10.40 8.04 10.04
CA GLY A 133 -9.02 8.05 10.51
C GLY A 133 -8.24 9.27 10.08
N GLY A 134 -8.61 9.93 8.97
CA GLY A 134 -8.03 11.19 8.54
C GLY A 134 -8.18 12.32 9.56
N LEU A 135 -9.26 12.33 10.35
CA LEU A 135 -9.49 13.30 11.42
C LEU A 135 -8.52 13.12 12.62
N LEU A 136 -7.90 11.96 12.71
CA LEU A 136 -7.02 11.59 13.81
C LEU A 136 -5.53 11.81 13.47
N ILE A 137 -5.23 12.22 12.23
CA ILE A 137 -3.88 12.49 11.74
C ILE A 137 -3.59 13.99 11.87
N LYS A 138 -2.52 14.33 12.57
CA LYS A 138 -2.07 15.71 12.76
C LYS A 138 -1.17 16.17 11.63
N LYS A 139 -0.27 15.28 11.16
CA LYS A 139 0.73 15.61 10.13
C LYS A 139 1.17 14.38 9.37
N ILE A 140 1.43 14.55 8.09
CA ILE A 140 2.10 13.58 7.23
C ILE A 140 3.43 14.19 6.79
N ASP A 141 4.51 13.42 6.93
CA ASP A 141 5.84 13.78 6.46
C ASP A 141 6.32 12.71 5.48
N GLY A 142 6.26 13.04 4.19
CA GLY A 142 6.52 12.13 3.08
C GLY A 142 5.42 12.11 2.02
N CYS A 143 5.16 10.95 1.43
CA CYS A 143 4.22 10.81 0.32
C CYS A 143 2.79 10.55 0.83
N PHE A 144 1.88 11.50 0.60
CA PHE A 144 0.46 11.36 0.98
C PHE A 144 -0.19 10.12 0.33
N SER A 145 -0.03 9.96 -0.99
CA SER A 145 -0.62 8.82 -1.71
C SER A 145 -0.07 7.46 -1.27
N ASN A 146 1.16 7.43 -0.71
CA ASN A 146 1.73 6.25 -0.08
C ASN A 146 0.89 5.78 1.12
N VAL A 147 0.32 6.72 1.88
CA VAL A 147 -0.49 6.40 3.07
C VAL A 147 -1.79 5.69 2.67
N ILE A 148 -2.34 6.01 1.50
CA ILE A 148 -3.50 5.33 0.92
C ILE A 148 -3.15 3.92 0.41
N GLY A 149 -1.86 3.65 0.13
CA GLY A 149 -1.37 2.33 -0.29
C GLY A 149 -0.67 2.29 -1.65
N LEU A 150 -0.49 3.44 -2.32
CA LEU A 150 0.26 3.57 -3.57
C LEU A 150 0.97 4.92 -3.64
N SER A 151 2.31 4.90 -3.70
CA SER A 151 3.06 6.12 -4.00
C SER A 151 2.95 6.47 -5.48
N LEU A 152 2.16 7.49 -5.81
CA LEU A 152 2.03 7.99 -7.18
C LEU A 152 3.36 8.54 -7.76
N PRO A 153 4.21 9.26 -6.99
CA PRO A 153 5.53 9.64 -7.47
C PRO A 153 6.43 8.43 -7.81
N TRP A 154 6.38 7.38 -6.98
CA TRP A 154 7.11 6.15 -7.26
C TRP A 154 6.59 5.47 -8.54
N LEU A 155 5.27 5.38 -8.69
CA LEU A 155 4.62 4.81 -9.89
C LEU A 155 5.03 5.57 -11.14
N LYS A 156 4.90 6.91 -11.15
CA LYS A 156 5.29 7.77 -12.27
C LYS A 156 6.72 7.49 -12.73
N ASN A 157 7.68 7.56 -11.80
CA ASN A 157 9.09 7.37 -12.11
C ASN A 157 9.42 5.98 -12.66
N ASN A 158 8.65 4.95 -12.29
CA ASN A 158 8.90 3.59 -12.76
C ASN A 158 8.14 3.26 -14.05
N LEU A 159 6.98 3.87 -14.30
CA LEU A 159 6.35 3.82 -15.63
C LEU A 159 7.23 4.48 -16.70
N GLU A 160 7.88 5.60 -16.38
CA GLU A 160 8.85 6.24 -17.27
C GLU A 160 10.02 5.31 -17.65
N LYS A 161 10.56 4.55 -16.68
CA LYS A 161 11.64 3.56 -16.91
C LYS A 161 11.22 2.41 -17.84
N PHE A 162 9.94 2.08 -17.87
CA PHE A 162 9.39 1.08 -18.79
C PHE A 162 8.93 1.65 -20.13
N GLY A 163 9.12 2.97 -20.38
CA GLY A 163 8.62 3.62 -21.59
C GLY A 163 7.10 3.78 -21.64
N LEU A 164 6.43 3.63 -20.49
CA LEU A 164 4.97 3.68 -20.36
C LEU A 164 4.45 5.07 -19.89
N SER A 165 5.22 6.14 -20.14
CA SER A 165 4.86 7.51 -19.74
C SER A 165 3.53 7.97 -20.36
N HIS A 166 3.20 7.47 -21.54
CA HIS A 166 1.95 7.77 -22.26
C HIS A 166 0.70 7.38 -21.45
N LEU A 167 0.80 6.41 -20.53
CA LEU A 167 -0.31 6.00 -19.66
C LEU A 167 -0.66 7.03 -18.58
N LEU A 168 0.19 8.04 -18.36
CA LEU A 168 0.01 8.98 -17.26
C LEU A 168 -0.70 10.26 -17.65
N LEU A 169 -0.51 10.74 -18.87
CA LEU A 169 -0.89 12.10 -19.29
C LEU A 169 -1.39 12.17 -20.74
N ASP A 170 -1.84 11.08 -21.34
CA ASP A 170 -2.44 11.14 -22.66
C ASP A 170 -3.74 11.95 -22.62
N LYS A 171 -3.76 12.99 -23.46
CA LYS A 171 -4.90 13.88 -23.67
C LYS A 171 -5.93 13.25 -24.59
#